data_49c7d5ed9e99f84528a31e39abedab85
#
_entry.id   49c7d5ed9e99f84528a31e39abedab85
#
_cell.length_a   1.000
_cell.length_b   1.000
_cell.length_c   1.000
_cell.angle_alpha   90.00
_cell.angle_beta   90.00
_cell.angle_gamma   90.00
#
_symmetry.space_group_name_H-M   'P 1'
#
loop_
_entity.id
_entity.type
_entity.pdbx_description
1 polymer ?
#
loop_
_entity_poly.entity_id
_entity_poly.type
_entity_poly.pdbx_seq_one_letter_code
_entity_poly.pdbx_strand_id
1 'polypeptide(L)'
;MMKFIDFFAGIGGFHSGLEKAGMKCIGWCEFDKFAQKSYRAIYDTDGLWFGDDVTKVNGSELPKADLWTFGFPCQDVSIAGKQKGLKKGTRSGLFYEMMRLLDECEENKPRWIMCENVKNLLSIDGGIGFLEVVGEMAERGYTVEWKIYNSKDYGVPQNRERVYIVGHYGEPTGRPLLPIRRESTAALSQIIGGSQGERVYNGNRISCTLSSQGGGCGAKTGLYTFVDINKKGNVQTTDRPAECSGVLTRTTHNDSHVKVMSILTPDRLEKRQNGRRIKNEGEPAFTLTSQDRHGVLIADDRIKIRKLTPRECFRLQGFTDGQYDKAAAVNSETQLYKQAGNAVTVNVVAEIGRHIVKTNEAE
;
A
#
# COMPACT_ATOMS: atom_id res chain seq x y z
N MET A 1 -24.77 -7.80 1.39
CA MET A 1 -23.55 -6.99 1.70
C MET A 1 -22.59 -7.89 2.45
N MET A 2 -21.41 -8.12 1.91
CA MET A 2 -20.38 -8.95 2.53
C MET A 2 -19.86 -8.33 3.82
N LYS A 3 -19.59 -9.17 4.82
CA LYS A 3 -19.08 -8.79 6.15
C LYS A 3 -17.63 -9.22 6.30
N PHE A 4 -16.81 -8.41 6.96
CA PHE A 4 -15.40 -8.76 7.18
C PHE A 4 -14.92 -8.51 8.61
N ILE A 5 -13.85 -9.23 8.99
CA ILE A 5 -13.07 -9.00 10.21
C ILE A 5 -11.65 -8.60 9.78
N ASP A 6 -11.11 -7.53 10.39
CA ASP A 6 -9.79 -6.99 10.12
C ASP A 6 -8.80 -7.37 11.24
N PHE A 7 -7.93 -8.36 11.00
CA PHE A 7 -6.91 -8.77 11.96
C PHE A 7 -5.59 -8.03 11.69
N PHE A 8 -4.85 -7.72 12.75
CA PHE A 8 -3.67 -6.84 12.71
C PHE A 8 -4.02 -5.49 12.09
N ALA A 9 -5.17 -4.97 12.50
CA ALA A 9 -5.89 -3.89 11.80
C ALA A 9 -5.10 -2.58 11.65
N GLY A 10 -4.12 -2.33 12.52
CA GLY A 10 -3.35 -1.10 12.50
C GLY A 10 -4.25 0.13 12.64
N ILE A 11 -4.21 1.00 11.64
CA ILE A 11 -5.12 2.15 11.54
C ILE A 11 -6.26 1.92 10.52
N GLY A 12 -6.53 0.66 10.17
CA GLY A 12 -7.67 0.28 9.33
C GLY A 12 -7.46 0.50 7.82
N GLY A 13 -6.31 0.15 7.29
CA GLY A 13 -6.09 0.21 5.85
C GLY A 13 -6.97 -0.77 5.08
N PHE A 14 -7.14 -1.99 5.59
CA PHE A 14 -8.12 -2.95 5.07
C PHE A 14 -9.55 -2.44 5.27
N HIS A 15 -9.88 -1.97 6.48
CA HIS A 15 -11.19 -1.41 6.79
C HIS A 15 -11.61 -0.36 5.76
N SER A 16 -10.81 0.71 5.61
CA SER A 16 -11.10 1.78 4.66
C SER A 16 -11.23 1.30 3.21
N GLY A 17 -10.38 0.35 2.81
CA GLY A 17 -10.40 -0.18 1.44
C GLY A 17 -11.64 -1.02 1.17
N LEU A 18 -12.03 -1.89 2.10
CA LEU A 18 -13.17 -2.78 1.95
C LEU A 18 -14.50 -2.04 2.08
N GLU A 19 -14.60 -1.02 2.93
CA GLU A 19 -15.78 -0.15 2.95
C GLU A 19 -15.96 0.58 1.61
N LYS A 20 -14.87 1.08 0.99
CA LYS A 20 -14.92 1.64 -0.38
C LYS A 20 -15.32 0.60 -1.44
N ALA A 21 -15.18 -0.69 -1.15
CA ALA A 21 -15.65 -1.79 -1.99
C ALA A 21 -17.11 -2.21 -1.70
N GLY A 22 -17.79 -1.57 -0.73
CA GLY A 22 -19.17 -1.87 -0.36
C GLY A 22 -19.34 -3.01 0.65
N MET A 23 -18.28 -3.37 1.38
CA MET A 23 -18.33 -4.37 2.46
C MET A 23 -18.55 -3.69 3.81
N LYS A 24 -18.99 -4.48 4.82
CA LYS A 24 -19.22 -4.02 6.19
C LYS A 24 -18.24 -4.66 7.17
N CYS A 25 -17.53 -3.85 7.95
CA CYS A 25 -16.74 -4.34 9.08
C CYS A 25 -17.68 -4.82 10.18
N ILE A 26 -17.39 -5.99 10.77
CA ILE A 26 -18.14 -6.55 11.93
C ILE A 26 -17.20 -6.87 13.09
N GLY A 27 -15.89 -6.77 12.90
CA GLY A 27 -14.92 -7.01 13.95
C GLY A 27 -13.51 -6.63 13.53
N TRP A 28 -12.66 -6.43 14.52
CA TRP A 28 -11.24 -6.10 14.31
C TRP A 28 -10.38 -6.56 15.48
N CYS A 29 -9.10 -6.81 15.19
CA CYS A 29 -8.11 -7.21 16.17
C CYS A 29 -6.81 -6.43 15.96
N GLU A 30 -6.28 -5.79 17.04
CA GLU A 30 -5.04 -5.03 17.00
C GLU A 30 -4.37 -5.01 18.37
N PHE A 31 -3.06 -5.30 18.42
CA PHE A 31 -2.29 -5.38 19.67
C PHE A 31 -1.72 -4.02 20.11
N ASP A 32 -1.31 -3.16 19.15
CA ASP A 32 -0.71 -1.86 19.46
C ASP A 32 -1.77 -0.87 19.97
N LYS A 33 -1.68 -0.52 21.25
CA LYS A 33 -2.63 0.39 21.92
C LYS A 33 -2.73 1.77 21.27
N PHE A 34 -1.67 2.24 20.62
CA PHE A 34 -1.72 3.52 19.88
C PHE A 34 -2.46 3.37 18.55
N ALA A 35 -2.28 2.25 17.87
CA ALA A 35 -3.05 1.93 16.67
C ALA A 35 -4.54 1.75 17.01
N GLN A 36 -4.87 1.05 18.12
CA GLN A 36 -6.24 0.93 18.61
C GLN A 36 -6.91 2.29 18.84
N LYS A 37 -6.19 3.26 19.44
CA LYS A 37 -6.72 4.63 19.64
C LYS A 37 -7.04 5.30 18.31
N SER A 38 -6.13 5.23 17.33
CA SER A 38 -6.40 5.76 16.00
C SER A 38 -7.59 5.08 15.33
N TYR A 39 -7.65 3.74 15.40
CA TYR A 39 -8.73 2.97 14.79
C TYR A 39 -10.09 3.37 15.35
N ARG A 40 -10.25 3.42 16.69
CA ARG A 40 -11.48 3.86 17.35
C ARG A 40 -11.83 5.33 17.06
N ALA A 41 -10.84 6.18 16.85
CA ALA A 41 -11.10 7.58 16.50
C ALA A 41 -11.55 7.72 15.03
N ILE A 42 -11.01 6.90 14.14
CA ILE A 42 -11.30 6.97 12.70
C ILE A 42 -12.67 6.35 12.39
N TYR A 43 -12.96 5.17 12.96
CA TYR A 43 -14.14 4.37 12.64
C TYR A 43 -15.14 4.34 13.80
N ASP A 44 -16.41 4.16 13.46
CA ASP A 44 -17.41 3.78 14.45
C ASP A 44 -17.21 2.28 14.77
N THR A 45 -16.82 2.02 16.03
CA THR A 45 -16.52 0.66 16.51
C THR A 45 -17.56 0.13 17.47
N ASP A 46 -18.66 0.86 17.73
CA ASP A 46 -19.70 0.45 18.63
C ASP A 46 -20.43 -0.80 18.09
N GLY A 47 -20.51 -1.81 18.94
CA GLY A 47 -21.12 -3.10 18.58
C GLY A 47 -20.26 -3.98 17.67
N LEU A 48 -19.03 -3.58 17.29
CA LEU A 48 -18.11 -4.46 16.59
C LEU A 48 -17.41 -5.42 17.56
N TRP A 49 -17.18 -6.65 17.12
CA TRP A 49 -16.29 -7.55 17.84
C TRP A 49 -14.87 -6.97 17.89
N PHE A 50 -14.22 -7.09 19.05
CA PHE A 50 -12.88 -6.59 19.27
C PHE A 50 -11.98 -7.61 19.98
N GLY A 51 -10.77 -7.84 19.43
CA GLY A 51 -9.67 -8.58 20.06
C GLY A 51 -8.44 -7.69 20.24
N ASP A 52 -7.80 -7.75 21.41
CA ASP A 52 -6.56 -7.01 21.68
C ASP A 52 -5.30 -7.81 21.35
N ASP A 53 -5.40 -9.15 21.30
CA ASP A 53 -4.27 -10.03 21.06
C ASP A 53 -4.76 -11.31 20.34
N VAL A 54 -4.36 -11.48 19.11
CA VAL A 54 -4.78 -12.61 18.27
C VAL A 54 -4.45 -13.98 18.90
N THR A 55 -3.40 -14.06 19.71
CA THR A 55 -2.99 -15.30 20.40
C THR A 55 -3.95 -15.72 21.49
N LYS A 56 -4.80 -14.80 21.96
CA LYS A 56 -5.82 -15.03 23.01
C LYS A 56 -7.22 -15.18 22.45
N VAL A 57 -7.39 -14.91 21.17
CA VAL A 57 -8.69 -15.06 20.51
C VAL A 57 -9.05 -16.55 20.38
N ASN A 58 -10.30 -16.87 20.67
CA ASN A 58 -10.91 -18.17 20.40
C ASN A 58 -11.68 -18.09 19.07
N GLY A 59 -11.31 -18.92 18.09
CA GLY A 59 -11.93 -18.92 16.77
C GLY A 59 -13.42 -19.25 16.79
N SER A 60 -13.87 -20.11 17.73
CA SER A 60 -15.27 -20.48 17.87
C SER A 60 -16.20 -19.34 18.35
N GLU A 61 -15.60 -18.28 18.95
CA GLU A 61 -16.33 -17.10 19.45
C GLU A 61 -16.38 -15.95 18.43
N LEU A 62 -15.71 -16.11 17.28
CA LEU A 62 -15.70 -15.09 16.25
C LEU A 62 -17.06 -14.94 15.57
N PRO A 63 -17.50 -13.71 15.30
CA PRO A 63 -18.72 -13.50 14.54
C PRO A 63 -18.55 -14.04 13.11
N LYS A 64 -19.60 -14.62 12.55
CA LYS A 64 -19.58 -15.13 11.18
C LYS A 64 -19.34 -14.00 10.18
N ALA A 65 -18.22 -14.07 9.47
CA ALA A 65 -17.80 -13.13 8.44
C ALA A 65 -17.60 -13.84 7.10
N ASP A 66 -17.79 -13.10 6.01
CA ASP A 66 -17.56 -13.61 4.67
C ASP A 66 -16.09 -13.53 4.28
N LEU A 67 -15.35 -12.53 4.85
CA LEU A 67 -13.95 -12.28 4.57
C LEU A 67 -13.18 -12.01 5.86
N TRP A 68 -11.99 -12.62 5.98
CA TRP A 68 -10.98 -12.21 6.95
C TRP A 68 -9.81 -11.55 6.24
N THR A 69 -9.36 -10.41 6.77
CA THR A 69 -8.15 -9.73 6.30
C THR A 69 -7.07 -9.73 7.36
N PHE A 70 -5.83 -9.89 6.94
CA PHE A 70 -4.69 -9.85 7.85
C PHE A 70 -3.38 -9.50 7.13
N GLY A 71 -2.55 -8.71 7.82
CA GLY A 71 -1.18 -8.44 7.43
C GLY A 71 -0.27 -8.83 8.57
N PHE A 72 0.19 -10.08 8.63
CA PHE A 72 1.02 -10.53 9.74
C PHE A 72 2.40 -9.86 9.73
N PRO A 73 2.97 -9.55 10.93
CA PRO A 73 4.26 -8.88 11.02
C PRO A 73 5.37 -9.65 10.33
N CYS A 74 6.11 -8.96 9.47
CA CYS A 74 7.18 -9.53 8.65
C CYS A 74 8.58 -9.10 9.13
N GLN A 75 8.75 -8.75 10.41
CA GLN A 75 10.01 -8.20 10.92
C GLN A 75 11.17 -9.20 10.86
N ASP A 76 10.89 -10.50 10.97
CA ASP A 76 11.89 -11.56 10.85
C ASP A 76 12.11 -12.01 9.38
N VAL A 77 11.24 -11.54 8.48
CA VAL A 77 11.14 -11.91 7.05
C VAL A 77 11.64 -10.77 6.14
N SER A 78 11.72 -9.52 6.65
CA SER A 78 12.14 -8.38 5.84
C SER A 78 13.67 -8.31 5.69
N ILE A 79 14.13 -7.65 4.58
CA ILE A 79 15.56 -7.37 4.34
C ILE A 79 16.21 -6.59 5.51
N ALA A 80 15.42 -5.82 6.26
CA ALA A 80 15.86 -5.11 7.46
C ALA A 80 15.86 -6.00 8.73
N GLY A 81 15.27 -7.20 8.67
CA GLY A 81 15.24 -8.21 9.75
C GLY A 81 16.34 -9.26 9.62
N LYS A 82 16.37 -10.20 10.56
CA LYS A 82 17.41 -11.26 10.61
C LYS A 82 17.15 -12.43 9.65
N GLN A 83 16.18 -12.34 8.74
CA GLN A 83 15.78 -13.37 7.75
C GLN A 83 15.66 -14.80 8.35
N LYS A 84 15.03 -14.93 9.53
CA LYS A 84 14.95 -16.20 10.28
C LYS A 84 13.82 -17.12 9.82
N GLY A 85 13.10 -16.78 8.75
CA GLY A 85 11.97 -17.57 8.23
C GLY A 85 10.71 -17.50 9.11
N LEU A 86 9.68 -18.25 8.71
CA LEU A 86 8.46 -18.45 9.47
C LEU A 86 8.71 -19.50 10.56
N LYS A 87 8.65 -19.12 11.85
CA LYS A 87 8.80 -20.06 12.97
C LYS A 87 7.69 -19.86 13.98
N LYS A 88 7.04 -20.95 14.40
CA LYS A 88 6.09 -20.97 15.53
C LYS A 88 6.74 -20.32 16.75
N GLY A 89 6.02 -19.38 17.42
CA GLY A 89 6.53 -18.64 18.56
C GLY A 89 7.35 -17.39 18.24
N THR A 90 7.52 -17.01 16.98
CA THR A 90 8.13 -15.75 16.54
C THR A 90 7.05 -14.75 16.09
N ARG A 91 7.41 -13.49 15.82
CA ARG A 91 6.46 -12.49 15.29
C ARG A 91 5.93 -12.88 13.90
N SER A 92 6.73 -13.52 13.06
CA SER A 92 6.28 -14.11 11.80
C SER A 92 5.40 -15.35 12.02
N GLY A 93 5.51 -15.99 13.17
CA GLY A 93 4.67 -17.11 13.60
C GLY A 93 3.22 -16.73 13.89
N LEU A 94 2.88 -15.43 13.94
CA LEU A 94 1.48 -14.97 14.07
C LEU A 94 0.60 -15.35 12.85
N PHE A 95 1.21 -15.70 11.73
CA PHE A 95 0.49 -16.34 10.63
C PHE A 95 -0.17 -17.65 11.07
N TYR A 96 0.52 -18.48 11.86
CA TYR A 96 -0.03 -19.74 12.36
C TYR A 96 -1.17 -19.53 13.37
N GLU A 97 -1.21 -18.38 14.07
CA GLU A 97 -2.38 -18.02 14.88
C GLU A 97 -3.62 -17.79 14.01
N MET A 98 -3.47 -17.19 12.83
CA MET A 98 -4.58 -17.08 11.89
C MET A 98 -5.04 -18.46 11.40
N MET A 99 -4.09 -19.37 11.15
CA MET A 99 -4.41 -20.75 10.76
C MET A 99 -5.11 -21.50 11.89
N ARG A 100 -4.68 -21.33 13.14
CA ARG A 100 -5.37 -21.87 14.33
C ARG A 100 -6.81 -21.36 14.43
N LEU A 101 -7.02 -20.05 14.25
CA LEU A 101 -8.38 -19.49 14.28
C LEU A 101 -9.26 -20.07 13.17
N LEU A 102 -8.73 -20.31 11.96
CA LEU A 102 -9.46 -20.98 10.89
C LEU A 102 -9.83 -22.42 11.26
N ASP A 103 -8.97 -23.14 11.98
CA ASP A 103 -9.26 -24.50 12.43
C ASP A 103 -10.33 -24.51 13.54
N GLU A 104 -10.29 -23.53 14.45
CA GLU A 104 -11.24 -23.38 15.56
C GLU A 104 -12.63 -22.90 15.13
N CYS A 105 -12.74 -22.23 13.97
CA CYS A 105 -14.02 -21.75 13.44
C CYS A 105 -14.96 -22.85 12.92
N GLU A 106 -14.44 -24.06 12.68
CA GLU A 106 -15.18 -25.21 12.14
C GLU A 106 -16.02 -24.83 10.90
N GLU A 107 -17.35 -24.93 10.99
CA GLU A 107 -18.27 -24.60 9.89
C GLU A 107 -18.42 -23.09 9.62
N ASN A 108 -17.93 -22.23 10.52
CA ASN A 108 -18.01 -20.78 10.40
C ASN A 108 -16.79 -20.17 9.71
N LYS A 109 -15.96 -20.97 9.02
CA LYS A 109 -14.82 -20.47 8.24
C LYS A 109 -15.28 -19.38 7.28
N PRO A 110 -14.49 -18.28 7.18
CA PRO A 110 -14.81 -17.25 6.19
C PRO A 110 -14.64 -17.83 4.77
N ARG A 111 -15.56 -17.47 3.90
CA ARG A 111 -15.49 -17.89 2.50
C ARG A 111 -14.24 -17.33 1.80
N TRP A 112 -13.81 -16.14 2.22
CA TRP A 112 -12.66 -15.45 1.66
C TRP A 112 -11.63 -15.13 2.74
N ILE A 113 -10.37 -15.21 2.37
CA ILE A 113 -9.25 -14.67 3.16
C ILE A 113 -8.40 -13.77 2.26
N MET A 114 -7.92 -12.66 2.80
CA MET A 114 -7.00 -11.74 2.11
C MET A 114 -5.82 -11.44 3.03
N CYS A 115 -4.63 -11.83 2.61
CA CYS A 115 -3.40 -11.57 3.33
C CYS A 115 -2.53 -10.59 2.55
N GLU A 116 -1.92 -9.61 3.25
CA GLU A 116 -0.90 -8.72 2.69
C GLU A 116 0.45 -8.95 3.35
N ASN A 117 1.51 -8.87 2.55
CA ASN A 117 2.86 -8.90 3.09
C ASN A 117 3.86 -8.20 2.18
N VAL A 118 5.09 -8.03 2.65
CA VAL A 118 6.18 -7.47 1.85
C VAL A 118 6.55 -8.42 0.70
N LYS A 119 6.95 -7.87 -0.46
CA LYS A 119 7.37 -8.64 -1.64
C LYS A 119 8.45 -9.68 -1.30
N ASN A 120 9.33 -9.38 -0.32
CA ASN A 120 10.41 -10.27 0.07
C ASN A 120 9.93 -11.63 0.62
N LEU A 121 8.66 -11.76 1.04
CA LEU A 121 8.05 -13.03 1.43
C LEU A 121 8.22 -14.11 0.33
N LEU A 122 8.16 -13.69 -0.95
CA LEU A 122 8.28 -14.60 -2.09
C LEU A 122 9.68 -15.21 -2.27
N SER A 123 10.71 -14.65 -1.64
CA SER A 123 12.11 -15.05 -1.81
C SER A 123 12.79 -15.54 -0.52
N ILE A 124 12.08 -15.52 0.60
CA ILE A 124 12.60 -15.99 1.87
C ILE A 124 12.88 -17.49 1.82
N ASP A 125 14.03 -17.85 2.36
CA ASP A 125 14.51 -19.23 2.38
C ASP A 125 14.38 -19.92 1.00
N GLY A 126 14.72 -19.18 -0.06
CA GLY A 126 14.57 -19.67 -1.44
C GLY A 126 13.11 -19.83 -1.90
N GLY A 127 12.15 -19.20 -1.20
CA GLY A 127 10.72 -19.28 -1.48
C GLY A 127 9.96 -20.28 -0.60
N ILE A 128 10.65 -21.04 0.24
CA ILE A 128 10.03 -22.06 1.12
C ILE A 128 9.00 -21.42 2.05
N GLY A 129 9.33 -20.30 2.71
CA GLY A 129 8.41 -19.64 3.60
C GLY A 129 7.12 -19.14 2.91
N PHE A 130 7.20 -18.77 1.64
CA PHE A 130 6.00 -18.45 0.86
C PHE A 130 5.17 -19.70 0.53
N LEU A 131 5.82 -20.81 0.17
CA LEU A 131 5.15 -22.09 -0.08
C LEU A 131 4.44 -22.61 1.18
N GLU A 132 5.04 -22.42 2.37
CA GLU A 132 4.39 -22.74 3.65
C GLU A 132 3.09 -21.95 3.82
N VAL A 133 3.11 -20.62 3.57
CA VAL A 133 1.90 -19.78 3.69
C VAL A 133 0.79 -20.27 2.76
N VAL A 134 1.12 -20.58 1.49
CA VAL A 134 0.13 -21.05 0.51
C VAL A 134 -0.34 -22.46 0.85
N GLY A 135 0.57 -23.34 1.26
CA GLY A 135 0.27 -24.73 1.66
C GLY A 135 -0.69 -24.79 2.84
N GLU A 136 -0.40 -24.07 3.91
CA GLU A 136 -1.24 -24.00 5.12
C GLU A 136 -2.68 -23.50 4.82
N MET A 137 -2.84 -22.55 3.89
CA MET A 137 -4.16 -22.12 3.42
C MET A 137 -4.84 -23.21 2.59
N ALA A 138 -4.09 -23.86 1.66
CA ALA A 138 -4.62 -24.90 0.79
C ALA A 138 -5.05 -26.15 1.57
N GLU A 139 -4.29 -26.56 2.59
CA GLU A 139 -4.62 -27.69 3.47
C GLU A 139 -5.96 -27.49 4.22
N ARG A 140 -6.36 -26.23 4.43
CA ARG A 140 -7.65 -25.85 5.03
C ARG A 140 -8.79 -25.69 4.04
N GLY A 141 -8.56 -26.10 2.78
CA GLY A 141 -9.60 -26.10 1.74
C GLY A 141 -9.74 -24.79 0.96
N TYR A 142 -8.74 -23.90 1.02
CA TYR A 142 -8.75 -22.68 0.23
C TYR A 142 -8.06 -22.88 -1.12
N THR A 143 -8.74 -22.48 -2.20
CA THR A 143 -8.06 -22.18 -3.47
C THR A 143 -7.34 -20.86 -3.33
N VAL A 144 -6.03 -20.82 -3.60
CA VAL A 144 -5.18 -19.65 -3.29
C VAL A 144 -4.61 -19.04 -4.56
N GLU A 145 -4.73 -17.74 -4.69
CA GLU A 145 -4.08 -16.94 -5.74
C GLU A 145 -3.30 -15.79 -5.11
N TRP A 146 -2.17 -15.41 -5.71
CA TRP A 146 -1.36 -14.29 -5.22
C TRP A 146 -0.85 -13.40 -6.35
N LYS A 147 -0.65 -12.12 -6.03
CA LYS A 147 -0.11 -11.14 -6.98
C LYS A 147 0.64 -10.03 -6.26
N ILE A 148 1.67 -9.49 -6.92
CA ILE A 148 2.34 -8.27 -6.47
C ILE A 148 1.60 -7.06 -7.00
N TYR A 149 1.22 -6.15 -6.08
CA TYR A 149 0.64 -4.86 -6.40
C TYR A 149 1.59 -3.74 -6.01
N ASN A 150 1.69 -2.71 -6.86
CA ASN A 150 2.45 -1.52 -6.53
C ASN A 150 1.48 -0.35 -6.32
N SER A 151 1.56 0.30 -5.16
CA SER A 151 0.64 1.37 -4.75
C SER A 151 0.57 2.52 -5.76
N LYS A 152 1.67 2.84 -6.44
CA LYS A 152 1.71 3.88 -7.49
C LYS A 152 0.75 3.64 -8.65
N ASP A 153 0.38 2.39 -8.86
CA ASP A 153 -0.52 1.98 -9.94
C ASP A 153 -1.99 2.14 -9.55
N TYR A 154 -2.27 2.53 -8.30
CA TYR A 154 -3.60 2.64 -7.70
C TYR A 154 -3.90 4.05 -7.14
N GLY A 155 -3.34 5.09 -7.78
CA GLY A 155 -3.68 6.48 -7.50
C GLY A 155 -2.96 7.12 -6.30
N VAL A 156 -1.94 6.48 -5.74
CA VAL A 156 -1.06 7.12 -4.74
C VAL A 156 0.37 7.19 -5.27
N PRO A 157 1.07 8.33 -5.12
CA PRO A 157 2.40 8.54 -5.70
C PRO A 157 3.50 7.88 -4.85
N GLN A 158 3.30 6.60 -4.45
CA GLN A 158 4.24 5.83 -3.65
C GLN A 158 4.64 4.55 -4.36
N ASN A 159 5.95 4.35 -4.56
CA ASN A 159 6.49 3.08 -5.05
C ASN A 159 6.56 2.08 -3.88
N ARG A 160 5.46 1.33 -3.66
CA ARG A 160 5.31 0.35 -2.58
C ARG A 160 4.79 -0.96 -3.17
N GLU A 161 5.68 -1.93 -3.34
CA GLU A 161 5.31 -3.27 -3.79
C GLU A 161 4.95 -4.14 -2.60
N ARG A 162 3.80 -4.81 -2.70
CA ARG A 162 3.32 -5.77 -1.71
C ARG A 162 2.73 -6.99 -2.40
N VAL A 163 2.92 -8.16 -1.81
CA VAL A 163 2.21 -9.36 -2.23
C VAL A 163 0.87 -9.40 -1.50
N TYR A 164 -0.20 -9.60 -2.27
CA TYR A 164 -1.51 -9.93 -1.76
C TYR A 164 -1.81 -11.37 -2.12
N ILE A 165 -2.27 -12.11 -1.13
CA ILE A 165 -2.63 -13.53 -1.24
C ILE A 165 -4.11 -13.60 -0.89
N VAL A 166 -4.92 -14.13 -1.82
CA VAL A 166 -6.36 -14.29 -1.63
C VAL A 166 -6.69 -15.76 -1.68
N GLY A 167 -7.43 -16.25 -0.70
CA GLY A 167 -7.95 -17.59 -0.64
C GLY A 167 -9.47 -17.58 -0.73
N HIS A 168 -10.03 -18.52 -1.48
CA HIS A 168 -11.46 -18.81 -1.56
C HIS A 168 -11.72 -20.22 -1.07
N TYR A 169 -12.59 -20.37 -0.07
CA TYR A 169 -12.94 -21.65 0.54
C TYR A 169 -13.99 -22.39 -0.28
N GLY A 170 -13.76 -23.66 -0.53
CA GLY A 170 -14.64 -24.54 -1.27
C GLY A 170 -14.21 -24.73 -2.73
N GLU A 171 -15.16 -25.07 -3.60
CA GLU A 171 -14.90 -25.31 -5.01
C GLU A 171 -14.29 -24.09 -5.72
N PRO A 172 -13.39 -24.31 -6.70
CA PRO A 172 -12.84 -23.21 -7.47
C PRO A 172 -13.91 -22.38 -8.17
N THR A 173 -13.82 -21.07 -8.08
CA THR A 173 -14.80 -20.14 -8.69
C THR A 173 -14.83 -20.20 -10.22
N GLY A 174 -13.88 -20.89 -10.86
CA GLY A 174 -13.68 -20.84 -12.30
C GLY A 174 -13.23 -19.48 -12.84
N ARG A 175 -12.97 -18.51 -11.94
CA ARG A 175 -12.53 -17.14 -12.24
C ARG A 175 -11.31 -16.78 -11.42
N PRO A 176 -10.47 -15.84 -11.91
CA PRO A 176 -9.36 -15.33 -11.11
C PRO A 176 -9.87 -14.72 -9.78
N LEU A 177 -9.23 -15.05 -8.67
CA LEU A 177 -9.53 -14.49 -7.35
C LEU A 177 -9.00 -13.06 -7.19
N LEU A 178 -7.97 -12.72 -7.96
CA LEU A 178 -7.35 -11.41 -7.97
C LEU A 178 -7.61 -10.67 -9.29
N PRO A 179 -7.84 -9.35 -9.28
CA PRO A 179 -8.12 -8.60 -10.48
C PRO A 179 -6.95 -8.70 -11.48
N ILE A 180 -7.27 -9.12 -12.70
CA ILE A 180 -6.35 -9.02 -13.82
C ILE A 180 -6.36 -7.56 -14.23
N ARG A 181 -5.28 -6.83 -13.96
CA ARG A 181 -5.13 -5.48 -14.47
C ARG A 181 -5.13 -5.56 -16.00
N ARG A 182 -6.15 -5.02 -16.64
CA ARG A 182 -6.01 -4.62 -18.04
C ARG A 182 -4.96 -3.52 -18.02
N GLU A 183 -3.85 -3.74 -18.72
CA GLU A 183 -2.89 -2.65 -18.97
C GLU A 183 -3.72 -1.45 -19.44
N SER A 184 -3.60 -0.33 -18.70
CA SER A 184 -4.34 0.84 -19.11
C SER A 184 -3.85 1.19 -20.50
N THR A 185 -4.75 1.21 -21.46
CA THR A 185 -4.50 1.65 -22.84
C THR A 185 -4.23 3.16 -22.93
N ALA A 186 -3.97 3.81 -21.80
CA ALA A 186 -3.47 5.16 -21.74
C ALA A 186 -2.04 5.16 -22.30
N ALA A 187 -1.95 5.09 -23.63
CA ALA A 187 -0.71 5.10 -24.38
C ALA A 187 0.18 6.25 -23.91
N LEU A 188 1.49 5.99 -23.83
CA LEU A 188 2.50 7.01 -23.75
C LEU A 188 2.18 8.14 -24.73
N SER A 189 1.88 9.32 -24.22
CA SER A 189 1.68 10.48 -25.07
C SER A 189 3.01 11.20 -25.22
N GLN A 190 3.71 10.91 -26.31
CA GLN A 190 4.94 11.62 -26.67
C GLN A 190 4.57 12.98 -27.26
N ILE A 191 5.09 14.05 -26.65
CA ILE A 191 4.83 15.44 -27.05
C ILE A 191 5.91 15.92 -28.01
N ILE A 192 7.17 15.60 -27.72
CA ILE A 192 8.33 15.96 -28.55
C ILE A 192 9.08 14.68 -28.92
N GLY A 193 9.33 14.48 -30.21
CA GLY A 193 10.15 13.39 -30.75
C GLY A 193 11.66 13.63 -30.54
N GLY A 194 12.47 12.59 -30.75
CA GLY A 194 13.92 12.66 -30.63
C GLY A 194 14.52 11.29 -30.36
N SER A 195 15.80 11.25 -30.03
CA SER A 195 16.44 10.05 -29.49
C SER A 195 15.79 9.67 -28.15
N GLN A 196 15.96 8.44 -27.69
CA GLN A 196 15.22 7.93 -26.52
C GLN A 196 15.43 8.79 -25.24
N GLY A 197 16.56 9.45 -25.10
CA GLY A 197 16.86 10.35 -23.98
C GLY A 197 16.31 11.77 -24.13
N GLU A 198 15.91 12.17 -25.35
CA GLU A 198 15.46 13.54 -25.70
C GLU A 198 13.95 13.64 -25.86
N ARG A 199 13.25 12.51 -25.86
CA ARG A 199 11.80 12.48 -25.99
C ARG A 199 11.12 13.10 -24.77
N VAL A 200 10.12 13.95 -25.02
CA VAL A 200 9.30 14.55 -23.98
C VAL A 200 7.94 13.88 -23.97
N TYR A 201 7.54 13.41 -22.81
CA TYR A 201 6.25 12.71 -22.59
C TYR A 201 5.34 13.56 -21.71
N ASN A 202 4.02 13.37 -21.88
CA ASN A 202 3.02 13.96 -21.00
C ASN A 202 3.08 13.27 -19.63
N GLY A 203 3.39 14.02 -18.58
CA GLY A 203 3.51 13.52 -17.21
C GLY A 203 2.20 13.05 -16.58
N ASN A 204 1.05 13.38 -17.18
CA ASN A 204 -0.28 12.89 -16.76
C ASN A 204 -0.61 11.50 -17.34
N ARG A 205 0.30 10.87 -18.07
CA ARG A 205 0.16 9.54 -18.66
C ARG A 205 1.12 8.54 -18.02
N ILE A 206 1.00 7.27 -18.38
CA ILE A 206 1.91 6.22 -17.89
C ILE A 206 3.33 6.53 -18.34
N SER A 207 4.28 6.46 -17.41
CA SER A 207 5.70 6.62 -17.72
C SER A 207 6.26 5.41 -18.46
N CYS A 208 7.25 5.62 -19.35
CA CYS A 208 7.99 4.53 -19.95
C CYS A 208 8.76 3.72 -18.89
N THR A 209 9.07 2.46 -19.21
CA THR A 209 9.86 1.59 -18.33
C THR A 209 11.22 2.21 -18.06
N LEU A 210 11.57 2.35 -16.77
CA LEU A 210 12.89 2.78 -16.36
C LEU A 210 13.89 1.66 -16.66
N SER A 211 14.88 1.94 -17.51
CA SER A 211 15.96 0.98 -17.74
C SER A 211 17.02 1.09 -16.64
N SER A 212 17.56 -0.04 -16.19
CA SER A 212 18.62 -0.11 -15.17
C SER A 212 19.92 0.59 -15.56
N GLN A 213 20.09 0.91 -16.84
CA GLN A 213 21.27 1.60 -17.39
C GLN A 213 21.02 3.08 -17.73
N GLY A 214 19.93 3.66 -17.25
CA GLY A 214 19.61 5.08 -17.44
C GLY A 214 20.48 5.97 -16.54
N GLY A 215 21.65 6.38 -17.00
CA GLY A 215 22.45 7.40 -16.35
C GLY A 215 22.34 8.73 -17.08
N GLY A 216 22.28 9.84 -16.34
CA GLY A 216 22.23 11.20 -16.88
C GLY A 216 20.82 11.76 -17.13
N CYS A 217 20.73 13.08 -17.42
CA CYS A 217 19.49 13.79 -17.67
C CYS A 217 18.74 13.16 -18.86
N GLY A 218 17.64 12.45 -18.60
CA GLY A 218 16.76 11.89 -19.61
C GLY A 218 17.31 10.71 -20.41
N ALA A 219 18.56 10.27 -20.21
CA ALA A 219 19.18 9.20 -20.99
C ALA A 219 18.39 7.90 -20.84
N LYS A 220 17.85 7.38 -21.95
CA LYS A 220 17.06 6.15 -22.11
C LYS A 220 15.65 6.14 -21.49
N THR A 221 15.25 7.12 -20.68
CA THR A 221 13.90 7.16 -20.08
C THR A 221 13.03 8.31 -20.58
N GLY A 222 13.62 9.32 -21.24
CA GLY A 222 12.94 10.51 -21.72
C GLY A 222 12.68 11.55 -20.62
N LEU A 223 12.19 12.69 -21.03
CA LEU A 223 11.79 13.81 -20.18
C LEU A 223 10.26 13.82 -20.03
N TYR A 224 9.75 14.33 -18.90
CA TYR A 224 8.33 14.42 -18.66
C TYR A 224 7.91 15.85 -18.39
N THR A 225 6.81 16.29 -18.98
CA THR A 225 6.18 17.56 -18.69
C THR A 225 4.74 17.36 -18.23
N PHE A 226 4.31 18.16 -17.28
CA PHE A 226 2.94 18.22 -16.77
C PHE A 226 2.15 19.38 -17.35
N VAL A 227 2.69 20.05 -18.35
CA VAL A 227 2.02 21.11 -19.11
C VAL A 227 1.66 20.59 -20.48
N ASP A 228 0.43 20.81 -20.93
CA ASP A 228 0.06 20.52 -22.30
C ASP A 228 0.68 21.57 -23.23
N ILE A 229 1.61 21.08 -24.05
CA ILE A 229 2.21 21.87 -25.11
C ILE A 229 1.44 21.55 -26.38
N ASN A 230 0.82 22.54 -26.99
CA ASN A 230 0.15 22.32 -28.27
C ASN A 230 1.18 22.03 -29.38
N LYS A 231 0.72 21.49 -30.52
CA LYS A 231 1.59 21.13 -31.66
C LYS A 231 2.44 22.29 -32.21
N LYS A 232 2.20 23.53 -31.76
CA LYS A 232 2.95 24.75 -32.13
C LYS A 232 3.93 25.17 -31.03
N GLY A 233 4.11 24.39 -29.95
CA GLY A 233 5.05 24.71 -28.87
C GLY A 233 4.54 25.69 -27.81
N ASN A 234 3.26 26.11 -27.87
CA ASN A 234 2.69 27.01 -26.86
C ASN A 234 2.18 26.22 -25.66
N VAL A 235 2.55 26.68 -24.47
CA VAL A 235 2.15 26.08 -23.19
C VAL A 235 0.67 26.39 -22.93
N GLN A 236 -0.15 25.36 -22.80
CA GLN A 236 -1.50 25.47 -22.24
C GLN A 236 -1.48 24.99 -20.81
N THR A 237 -1.82 25.83 -19.85
CA THR A 237 -2.06 25.41 -18.46
C THR A 237 -3.40 24.73 -18.41
N THR A 238 -3.40 23.41 -18.34
CA THR A 238 -4.61 22.64 -18.03
C THR A 238 -4.76 22.53 -16.54
N ASP A 239 -5.97 22.80 -16.04
CA ASP A 239 -6.34 22.52 -14.66
C ASP A 239 -6.08 21.02 -14.37
N ARG A 240 -5.25 20.74 -13.39
CA ARG A 240 -4.90 19.37 -12.99
C ARG A 240 -6.17 18.70 -12.45
N PRO A 241 -6.42 17.43 -12.80
CA PRO A 241 -7.38 16.65 -12.04
C PRO A 241 -6.93 16.60 -10.58
N ALA A 242 -7.79 17.01 -9.67
CA ALA A 242 -7.50 17.14 -8.24
C ALA A 242 -7.04 15.83 -7.56
N GLU A 243 -7.16 14.70 -8.22
CA GLU A 243 -6.91 13.37 -7.66
C GLU A 243 -5.44 12.93 -7.61
N CYS A 244 -4.57 13.49 -8.45
CA CYS A 244 -3.14 13.11 -8.44
C CYS A 244 -2.23 14.08 -7.69
N SER A 245 -2.72 15.26 -7.28
CA SER A 245 -1.89 16.33 -6.69
C SER A 245 -1.95 16.43 -5.17
N GLY A 246 -2.60 15.47 -4.49
CA GLY A 246 -2.93 15.56 -3.07
C GLY A 246 -1.75 15.57 -2.09
N VAL A 247 -0.51 15.28 -2.52
CA VAL A 247 0.65 15.22 -1.62
C VAL A 247 1.49 16.49 -1.66
N LEU A 248 1.45 17.23 -2.76
CA LEU A 248 2.29 18.42 -2.97
C LEU A 248 1.47 19.50 -3.66
N THR A 249 0.54 20.13 -2.92
CA THR A 249 -0.18 21.30 -3.42
C THR A 249 0.70 22.52 -3.41
N ARG A 250 0.86 23.07 -4.58
CA ARG A 250 1.45 24.37 -4.84
C ARG A 250 0.52 25.47 -4.33
N THR A 251 1.03 26.39 -3.53
CA THR A 251 0.49 27.74 -3.46
C THR A 251 1.08 28.54 -4.62
N THR A 252 0.20 29.01 -5.49
CA THR A 252 0.55 29.86 -6.62
C THR A 252 1.15 31.17 -6.18
N HIS A 253 2.33 31.53 -6.69
CA HIS A 253 2.63 32.84 -7.29
C HIS A 253 3.99 32.80 -8.00
N ASN A 254 3.96 33.21 -9.27
CA ASN A 254 5.05 33.65 -10.18
C ASN A 254 6.22 32.70 -10.48
N ASP A 255 6.27 32.26 -11.72
CA ASP A 255 7.39 32.04 -12.65
C ASP A 255 8.79 31.57 -12.13
N SER A 256 8.83 30.75 -11.11
CA SER A 256 10.01 29.92 -10.85
C SER A 256 9.61 28.45 -10.86
N HIS A 257 10.27 27.63 -11.69
CA HIS A 257 10.07 26.19 -11.76
C HIS A 257 10.55 25.54 -10.46
N VAL A 258 9.67 25.43 -9.46
CA VAL A 258 9.95 24.74 -8.21
C VAL A 258 9.98 23.24 -8.48
N LYS A 259 11.16 22.62 -8.38
CA LYS A 259 11.32 21.18 -8.47
C LYS A 259 11.12 20.54 -7.11
N VAL A 260 10.25 19.54 -7.06
CA VAL A 260 9.96 18.81 -5.82
C VAL A 260 10.33 17.34 -6.02
N MET A 261 11.24 16.84 -5.17
CA MET A 261 11.79 15.49 -5.24
C MET A 261 11.68 14.79 -3.89
N SER A 262 11.34 13.51 -3.88
CA SER A 262 11.32 12.72 -2.65
C SER A 262 12.72 12.38 -2.16
N ILE A 263 12.96 12.51 -0.87
CA ILE A 263 14.23 12.17 -0.22
C ILE A 263 14.02 11.22 0.95
N LEU A 264 14.91 10.25 1.09
CA LEU A 264 14.97 9.33 2.22
C LEU A 264 16.00 9.81 3.26
N THR A 265 15.65 9.76 4.53
CA THR A 265 16.49 10.20 5.66
C THR A 265 17.06 11.62 5.51
N PRO A 266 16.22 12.66 5.41
CA PRO A 266 16.65 14.03 5.12
C PRO A 266 17.59 14.63 6.18
N ASP A 267 17.55 14.11 7.41
CA ASP A 267 18.30 14.62 8.57
C ASP A 267 19.68 13.96 8.72
N ARG A 268 20.09 13.06 7.85
CA ARG A 268 21.37 12.34 7.96
C ARG A 268 22.34 12.74 6.85
N LEU A 269 23.52 13.19 7.23
CA LEU A 269 24.59 13.52 6.29
C LEU A 269 25.23 12.25 5.72
N GLU A 270 25.40 11.21 6.55
CA GLU A 270 26.03 9.95 6.14
C GLU A 270 25.01 8.89 5.71
N LYS A 271 25.39 8.11 4.71
CA LYS A 271 24.59 7.04 4.15
C LYS A 271 24.78 5.74 4.95
N ARG A 272 23.70 5.19 5.51
CA ARG A 272 23.73 3.90 6.22
C ARG A 272 23.38 2.68 5.36
N GLN A 273 22.71 2.91 4.23
CA GLN A 273 22.26 1.85 3.33
C GLN A 273 22.75 2.11 1.91
N ASN A 274 23.08 1.05 1.18
CA ASN A 274 23.38 1.13 -0.24
C ASN A 274 22.06 1.42 -0.99
N GLY A 275 22.07 2.39 -1.92
CA GLY A 275 20.90 2.74 -2.72
C GLY A 275 20.74 4.24 -2.91
N ARG A 276 19.75 4.59 -3.72
CA ARG A 276 19.41 5.97 -4.05
C ARG A 276 18.64 6.61 -2.89
N ARG A 277 19.03 7.83 -2.52
CA ARG A 277 18.38 8.59 -1.43
C ARG A 277 17.43 9.68 -1.93
N ILE A 278 17.59 10.12 -3.16
CA ILE A 278 16.81 11.20 -3.76
C ILE A 278 16.15 10.66 -5.02
N LYS A 279 14.85 10.85 -5.15
CA LYS A 279 14.08 10.59 -6.37
C LYS A 279 14.21 11.78 -7.31
N ASN A 280 14.03 11.54 -8.61
CA ASN A 280 13.88 12.63 -9.55
C ASN A 280 12.52 13.30 -9.41
N GLU A 281 12.38 14.49 -10.00
CA GLU A 281 11.10 15.17 -10.12
C GLU A 281 10.08 14.27 -10.83
N GLY A 282 8.86 14.18 -10.28
CA GLY A 282 7.77 13.35 -10.81
C GLY A 282 7.89 11.85 -10.54
N GLU A 283 8.99 11.36 -9.94
CA GLU A 283 9.06 9.95 -9.53
C GLU A 283 8.19 9.69 -8.27
N PRO A 284 7.53 8.51 -8.19
CA PRO A 284 6.82 8.11 -6.98
C PRO A 284 7.73 8.11 -5.74
N ALA A 285 7.19 8.53 -4.60
CA ALA A 285 7.90 8.54 -3.32
C ALA A 285 8.46 7.16 -2.95
N PHE A 286 9.43 7.13 -2.04
CA PHE A 286 9.90 5.88 -1.46
C PHE A 286 8.78 5.21 -0.67
N THR A 287 8.87 3.88 -0.52
CA THR A 287 7.97 3.14 0.40
C THR A 287 8.08 3.69 1.80
N LEU A 288 6.96 4.06 2.40
CA LEU A 288 6.92 4.42 3.81
C LEU A 288 7.25 3.20 4.68
N THR A 289 8.17 3.37 5.61
CA THR A 289 8.51 2.39 6.63
C THR A 289 8.32 3.00 8.01
N SER A 290 8.20 2.18 9.03
CA SER A 290 8.09 2.66 10.42
C SER A 290 9.43 3.17 10.98
N GLN A 291 10.55 2.91 10.30
CA GLN A 291 11.91 3.18 10.76
C GLN A 291 12.58 4.33 10.02
N ASP A 292 12.27 4.51 8.73
CA ASP A 292 12.91 5.53 7.90
C ASP A 292 12.18 6.87 7.98
N ARG A 293 12.97 7.94 7.96
CA ARG A 293 12.45 9.30 7.86
C ARG A 293 12.37 9.69 6.38
N HIS A 294 11.20 10.13 5.97
CA HIS A 294 10.92 10.55 4.61
C HIS A 294 10.83 12.07 4.53
N GLY A 295 11.26 12.63 3.43
CA GLY A 295 11.25 14.06 3.20
C GLY A 295 11.05 14.44 1.74
N VAL A 296 11.00 15.72 1.51
CA VAL A 296 10.98 16.33 0.17
C VAL A 296 12.14 17.33 0.05
N LEU A 297 12.75 17.33 -1.10
CA LEU A 297 13.70 18.34 -1.52
C LEU A 297 12.95 19.29 -2.47
N ILE A 298 12.93 20.56 -2.13
CA ILE A 298 12.32 21.62 -2.93
C ILE A 298 13.48 22.44 -3.51
N ALA A 299 13.61 22.42 -4.83
CA ALA A 299 14.58 23.23 -5.55
C ALA A 299 13.83 24.41 -6.19
N ASP A 300 13.86 25.53 -5.51
CA ASP A 300 13.62 26.89 -6.03
C ASP A 300 14.98 27.59 -6.10
N ASP A 301 15.05 28.91 -6.07
CA ASP A 301 16.32 29.67 -5.99
C ASP A 301 17.19 29.27 -4.78
N ARG A 302 16.60 28.50 -3.81
CA ARG A 302 17.30 27.93 -2.67
C ARG A 302 16.81 26.49 -2.44
N ILE A 303 17.71 25.53 -2.49
CA ILE A 303 17.40 24.12 -2.20
C ILE A 303 16.94 24.00 -0.74
N LYS A 304 15.67 23.58 -0.52
CA LYS A 304 15.13 23.28 0.79
C LYS A 304 14.80 21.79 0.89
N ILE A 305 15.28 21.16 1.96
CA ILE A 305 14.98 19.77 2.27
C ILE A 305 14.15 19.77 3.54
N ARG A 306 12.98 19.13 3.52
CA ARG A 306 12.14 18.92 4.71
C ARG A 306 11.65 17.48 4.78
N LYS A 307 11.24 17.07 5.98
CA LYS A 307 10.53 15.80 6.18
C LYS A 307 9.13 15.87 5.58
N LEU A 308 8.61 14.72 5.17
CA LEU A 308 7.18 14.56 4.98
C LEU A 308 6.48 14.75 6.34
N THR A 309 5.33 15.38 6.32
CA THR A 309 4.46 15.44 7.50
C THR A 309 3.74 14.11 7.67
N PRO A 310 3.24 13.77 8.89
CA PRO A 310 2.45 12.56 9.08
C PRO A 310 1.19 12.56 8.20
N ARG A 311 0.57 13.71 7.96
CA ARG A 311 -0.58 13.88 7.05
C ARG A 311 -0.23 13.43 5.61
N GLU A 312 0.92 13.87 5.10
CA GLU A 312 1.40 13.44 3.78
C GLU A 312 1.65 11.93 3.75
N CYS A 313 2.16 11.34 4.82
CA CYS A 313 2.34 9.89 4.94
C CYS A 313 0.99 9.13 4.91
N PHE A 314 -0.05 9.64 5.57
CA PHE A 314 -1.40 9.07 5.51
C PHE A 314 -1.97 9.15 4.09
N ARG A 315 -1.82 10.30 3.40
CA ARG A 315 -2.23 10.46 2.00
C ARG A 315 -1.52 9.48 1.06
N LEU A 316 -0.22 9.22 1.29
CA LEU A 316 0.55 8.23 0.53
C LEU A 316 0.03 6.80 0.72
N GLN A 317 -0.69 6.51 1.79
CA GLN A 317 -1.37 5.23 2.00
C GLN A 317 -2.85 5.25 1.54
N GLY A 318 -3.34 6.39 1.03
CA GLY A 318 -4.71 6.51 0.52
C GLY A 318 -5.77 6.84 1.57
N PHE A 319 -5.35 7.21 2.80
CA PHE A 319 -6.26 7.74 3.83
C PHE A 319 -6.66 9.18 3.50
N THR A 320 -7.85 9.57 3.95
CA THR A 320 -8.36 10.93 3.83
C THR A 320 -7.79 11.85 4.92
N ASP A 321 -7.84 13.16 4.70
CA ASP A 321 -7.44 14.13 5.71
C ASP A 321 -8.30 14.04 6.98
N GLY A 322 -9.59 13.79 6.84
CA GLY A 322 -10.47 13.59 7.99
C GLY A 322 -10.08 12.38 8.86
N GLN A 323 -9.62 11.29 8.24
CA GLN A 323 -9.08 10.14 8.98
C GLN A 323 -7.78 10.48 9.70
N TYR A 324 -6.90 11.25 9.03
CA TYR A 324 -5.68 11.75 9.66
C TYR A 324 -6.00 12.67 10.85
N ASP A 325 -6.91 13.62 10.70
CA ASP A 325 -7.27 14.57 11.77
C ASP A 325 -7.78 13.85 13.02
N LYS A 326 -8.62 12.84 12.84
CA LYS A 326 -9.11 11.99 13.92
C LYS A 326 -7.99 11.22 14.62
N ALA A 327 -7.06 10.62 13.87
CA ALA A 327 -5.91 9.91 14.43
C ALA A 327 -4.94 10.86 15.15
N ALA A 328 -4.72 12.06 14.59
CA ALA A 328 -3.83 13.07 15.16
C ALA A 328 -4.36 13.65 16.47
N ALA A 329 -5.67 13.67 16.68
CA ALA A 329 -6.29 14.09 17.94
C ALA A 329 -5.95 13.17 19.13
N VAL A 330 -5.56 11.91 18.87
CA VAL A 330 -5.37 10.88 19.92
C VAL A 330 -3.95 10.31 19.99
N ASN A 331 -3.06 10.69 19.07
CA ASN A 331 -1.69 10.15 19.02
C ASN A 331 -0.64 11.23 18.67
N SER A 332 0.60 11.00 19.12
CA SER A 332 1.75 11.84 18.77
C SER A 332 2.18 11.64 17.32
N GLU A 333 2.89 12.62 16.75
CA GLU A 333 3.45 12.53 15.39
C GLU A 333 4.31 11.27 15.18
N THR A 334 5.12 10.89 16.17
CA THR A 334 5.96 9.68 16.09
C THR A 334 5.11 8.43 15.90
N GLN A 335 3.98 8.31 16.59
CA GLN A 335 3.05 7.20 16.43
C GLN A 335 2.37 7.25 15.07
N LEU A 336 1.97 8.43 14.60
CA LEU A 336 1.35 8.60 13.29
C LEU A 336 2.29 8.20 12.14
N TYR A 337 3.57 8.54 12.20
CA TYR A 337 4.57 8.06 11.22
C TYR A 337 4.69 6.54 11.23
N LYS A 338 4.82 5.93 12.42
CA LYS A 338 4.87 4.47 12.58
C LYS A 338 3.64 3.79 11.99
N GLN A 339 2.47 4.32 12.30
CA GLN A 339 1.18 3.80 11.85
C GLN A 339 1.04 3.88 10.32
N ALA A 340 1.37 5.02 9.72
CA ALA A 340 1.35 5.17 8.26
C ALA A 340 2.33 4.21 7.55
N GLY A 341 3.53 4.01 8.13
CA GLY A 341 4.52 3.07 7.58
C GLY A 341 4.06 1.61 7.59
N ASN A 342 3.32 1.22 8.63
CA ASN A 342 2.81 -0.14 8.81
C ASN A 342 1.49 -0.40 8.05
N ALA A 343 0.76 0.65 7.67
CA ALA A 343 -0.55 0.50 7.03
C ALA A 343 -0.46 -0.12 5.63
N VAL A 344 -1.48 -0.86 5.25
CA VAL A 344 -1.71 -1.27 3.87
C VAL A 344 -2.28 -0.11 3.05
N THR A 345 -2.06 -0.12 1.75
CA THR A 345 -2.57 0.95 0.88
C THR A 345 -4.05 0.75 0.59
N VAL A 346 -4.86 1.68 1.06
CA VAL A 346 -6.34 1.67 0.98
C VAL A 346 -6.84 1.42 -0.45
N ASN A 347 -6.24 2.10 -1.44
CA ASN A 347 -6.69 2.01 -2.83
C ASN A 347 -6.47 0.63 -3.46
N VAL A 348 -5.37 -0.05 -3.11
CA VAL A 348 -5.10 -1.43 -3.57
C VAL A 348 -6.13 -2.38 -2.98
N VAL A 349 -6.38 -2.26 -1.68
CA VAL A 349 -7.39 -3.07 -0.97
C VAL A 349 -8.78 -2.85 -1.57
N ALA A 350 -9.14 -1.60 -1.86
CA ALA A 350 -10.44 -1.29 -2.49
C ALA A 350 -10.62 -1.96 -3.85
N GLU A 351 -9.57 -2.03 -4.66
CA GLU A 351 -9.63 -2.70 -5.96
C GLU A 351 -9.80 -4.21 -5.83
N ILE A 352 -9.01 -4.84 -4.95
CA ILE A 352 -9.15 -6.28 -4.68
C ILE A 352 -10.53 -6.58 -4.07
N GLY A 353 -10.98 -5.75 -3.11
CA GLY A 353 -12.30 -5.90 -2.49
C GLY A 353 -13.45 -5.83 -3.49
N ARG A 354 -13.44 -4.87 -4.42
CA ARG A 354 -14.45 -4.79 -5.49
C ARG A 354 -14.46 -6.03 -6.38
N HIS A 355 -13.28 -6.60 -6.64
CA HIS A 355 -13.19 -7.83 -7.42
C HIS A 355 -13.79 -9.02 -6.66
N ILE A 356 -13.48 -9.17 -5.37
CA ILE A 356 -14.07 -10.21 -4.50
C ILE A 356 -15.59 -10.09 -4.46
N VAL A 357 -16.15 -8.88 -4.27
CA VAL A 357 -17.61 -8.67 -4.26
C VAL A 357 -18.22 -9.15 -5.57
N LYS A 358 -17.66 -8.74 -6.71
CA LYS A 358 -18.17 -9.14 -8.04
C LYS A 358 -18.08 -10.65 -8.28
N THR A 359 -17.02 -11.29 -7.81
CA THR A 359 -16.85 -12.74 -7.94
C THR A 359 -17.88 -13.47 -7.09
N ASN A 360 -18.06 -13.02 -5.83
CA ASN A 360 -19.02 -13.60 -4.91
C ASN A 360 -20.49 -13.42 -5.34
N GLU A 361 -20.83 -12.33 -6.04
CA GLU A 361 -22.19 -12.10 -6.60
C GLU A 361 -22.47 -12.94 -7.84
N ALA A 362 -21.45 -13.47 -8.46
CA ALA A 362 -21.58 -14.24 -9.71
C ALA A 362 -21.56 -15.76 -9.48
N GLU A 363 -21.44 -16.19 -8.24
CA GLU A 363 -21.64 -17.57 -7.73
C GLU A 363 -23.06 -17.78 -7.23
#